data_25b91bc64acec24eeff6343b3a3bd9d9
#
_entry.id   25b91bc64acec24eeff6343b3a3bd9d9
#
_cell.length_a   1.000
_cell.length_b   1.000
_cell.length_c   1.000
_cell.angle_alpha   90.00
_cell.angle_beta   90.00
_cell.angle_gamma   90.00
#
_symmetry.space_group_name_H-M   'P 1'
#
loop_
_entity.id
_entity.type
_entity.pdbx_description
1 polymer ?
#
loop_
_entity_poly.entity_id
_entity_poly.type
_entity_poly.pdbx_seq_one_letter_code
_entity_poly.pdbx_strand_id
1 'polypeptide(L)'
;MQRRMLLKTGAAAIAVVAGSGVVWANTRTPTKALAPWRDAGQGFGDVRLDCLAYAILAPSPHNRQPWRVELTGDKGMELYCDLDRRLPETDPFDRQITIGLGGFLELLRMAAANLGYKAVITPFPDGEPASDAVLDNRRIASVTLALSKTTKDPLFEQVLNRRSTKEAFALEQAVSADTLQRLTSIDAHHQVSGVVEVAQTAALKQTIYEGMALEFGTQSTLEESAKLMRFGKAQIERSPDGIDIGGAMMEAFIAAGIVTRESFSNPQGALVLDYLNRVKSMFETSQGFVWVASQGNSRSDQLQAGADYLKLNLQAGALGLAIQPVSQTLQEYSAMAGLYQKVHQQLNVAQPARLQMLARIGYADRPSPSPRWAVESVISVA
;
A
#
# COMPACT_ATOMS: atom_id res chain seq x y z
N MET A 1 -33.82 -16.89 -48.80
CA MET A 1 -33.99 -15.68 -47.95
C MET A 1 -33.79 -15.94 -46.48
N GLN A 2 -34.19 -17.07 -45.92
CA GLN A 2 -34.13 -17.36 -44.47
C GLN A 2 -32.71 -17.49 -43.86
N ARG A 3 -31.71 -18.03 -44.57
CA ARG A 3 -30.33 -18.17 -44.05
C ARG A 3 -29.61 -16.83 -43.82
N ARG A 4 -29.88 -15.81 -44.63
CA ARG A 4 -29.27 -14.46 -44.47
C ARG A 4 -29.88 -13.68 -43.29
N MET A 5 -31.11 -13.99 -42.92
CA MET A 5 -31.79 -13.35 -41.79
C MET A 5 -31.31 -13.93 -40.45
N LEU A 6 -31.07 -15.26 -40.37
CA LEU A 6 -30.50 -15.93 -39.20
C LEU A 6 -29.07 -15.48 -38.89
N LEU A 7 -28.23 -15.20 -39.89
CA LEU A 7 -26.87 -14.70 -39.70
C LEU A 7 -26.87 -13.23 -39.23
N LYS A 8 -27.82 -12.42 -39.66
CA LYS A 8 -27.95 -11.03 -39.21
C LYS A 8 -28.48 -10.91 -37.79
N THR A 9 -29.41 -11.77 -37.38
CA THR A 9 -29.90 -11.81 -36.00
C THR A 9 -28.88 -12.39 -35.02
N GLY A 10 -28.12 -13.41 -35.45
CA GLY A 10 -26.99 -13.93 -34.62
C GLY A 10 -25.89 -12.93 -34.44
N ALA A 11 -25.48 -12.20 -35.48
CA ALA A 11 -24.45 -11.14 -35.36
C ALA A 11 -24.92 -9.95 -34.51
N ALA A 12 -26.18 -9.56 -34.60
CA ALA A 12 -26.76 -8.51 -33.76
C ALA A 12 -26.86 -8.93 -32.29
N ALA A 13 -27.25 -10.20 -32.02
CA ALA A 13 -27.28 -10.73 -30.65
C ALA A 13 -25.87 -10.81 -30.03
N ILE A 14 -24.86 -11.24 -30.79
CA ILE A 14 -23.45 -11.26 -30.33
C ILE A 14 -22.94 -9.84 -30.09
N ALA A 15 -23.27 -8.88 -30.96
CA ALA A 15 -22.86 -7.48 -30.76
C ALA A 15 -23.55 -6.85 -29.54
N VAL A 16 -24.81 -7.16 -29.26
CA VAL A 16 -25.52 -6.70 -28.06
C VAL A 16 -24.95 -7.33 -26.79
N VAL A 17 -24.62 -8.60 -26.79
CA VAL A 17 -23.99 -9.27 -25.65
C VAL A 17 -22.57 -8.76 -25.41
N ALA A 18 -21.78 -8.58 -26.46
CA ALA A 18 -20.44 -7.99 -26.35
C ALA A 18 -20.51 -6.53 -25.90
N GLY A 19 -21.42 -5.71 -26.45
CA GLY A 19 -21.64 -4.32 -26.05
C GLY A 19 -22.12 -4.20 -24.60
N SER A 20 -23.04 -5.04 -24.16
CA SER A 20 -23.53 -5.06 -22.79
C SER A 20 -22.43 -5.52 -21.82
N GLY A 21 -21.59 -6.48 -22.21
CA GLY A 21 -20.44 -6.92 -21.42
C GLY A 21 -19.39 -5.79 -21.19
N VAL A 22 -19.10 -5.01 -22.25
CA VAL A 22 -18.18 -3.85 -22.16
C VAL A 22 -18.80 -2.76 -21.27
N VAL A 23 -20.07 -2.43 -21.45
CA VAL A 23 -20.77 -1.44 -20.62
C VAL A 23 -20.81 -1.92 -19.16
N TRP A 24 -21.13 -3.20 -18.93
CA TRP A 24 -21.13 -3.77 -17.58
C TRP A 24 -19.75 -3.69 -16.93
N ALA A 25 -18.68 -4.07 -17.64
CA ALA A 25 -17.31 -3.99 -17.13
C ALA A 25 -16.91 -2.55 -16.74
N ASN A 26 -17.22 -1.58 -17.60
CA ASN A 26 -16.92 -0.16 -17.35
C ASN A 26 -17.71 0.41 -16.17
N THR A 27 -18.94 -0.08 -15.92
CA THR A 27 -19.75 0.39 -14.79
C THR A 27 -19.29 -0.18 -13.44
N ARG A 28 -18.37 -1.18 -13.42
CA ARG A 28 -17.84 -1.80 -12.19
C ARG A 28 -16.63 -1.08 -11.60
N THR A 29 -16.06 -0.10 -12.28
CA THR A 29 -14.97 0.72 -11.72
C THR A 29 -15.49 1.60 -10.58
N PRO A 30 -14.85 1.58 -9.38
CA PRO A 30 -15.27 2.36 -8.22
C PRO A 30 -14.80 3.82 -8.34
N THR A 31 -15.39 4.58 -9.27
CA THR A 31 -14.92 5.91 -9.70
C THR A 31 -14.86 6.93 -8.58
N LYS A 32 -15.76 6.86 -7.58
CA LYS A 32 -15.75 7.74 -6.41
C LYS A 32 -14.53 7.46 -5.51
N ALA A 33 -14.26 6.19 -5.24
CA ALA A 33 -13.13 5.79 -4.42
C ALA A 33 -11.77 6.05 -5.10
N LEU A 34 -11.75 6.24 -6.42
CA LEU A 34 -10.56 6.59 -7.20
C LEU A 34 -10.42 8.09 -7.47
N ALA A 35 -11.45 8.91 -7.14
CA ALA A 35 -11.45 10.35 -7.38
C ALA A 35 -10.24 11.05 -6.73
N PRO A 36 -9.80 10.73 -5.50
CA PRO A 36 -8.68 11.42 -4.85
C PRO A 36 -7.38 11.45 -5.67
N TRP A 37 -7.14 10.44 -6.51
CA TRP A 37 -5.98 10.43 -7.42
C TRP A 37 -6.07 11.46 -8.54
N ARG A 38 -7.27 11.88 -8.93
CA ARG A 38 -7.51 12.91 -9.94
C ARG A 38 -7.63 14.28 -9.32
N ASP A 39 -8.14 14.35 -8.08
CA ASP A 39 -8.42 15.58 -7.38
C ASP A 39 -7.13 16.20 -6.78
N ALA A 40 -6.11 15.37 -6.51
CA ALA A 40 -4.80 15.85 -6.10
C ALA A 40 -4.20 16.79 -7.18
N GLY A 41 -3.89 18.03 -6.76
CA GLY A 41 -3.37 19.08 -7.63
C GLY A 41 -4.41 19.96 -8.34
N GLN A 42 -5.71 19.72 -8.13
CA GLN A 42 -6.77 20.57 -8.72
C GLN A 42 -6.97 21.89 -7.94
N GLY A 43 -6.48 21.98 -6.71
CA GLY A 43 -6.63 23.13 -5.84
C GLY A 43 -7.94 23.10 -5.04
N PHE A 44 -7.79 23.15 -3.71
CA PHE A 44 -8.92 23.15 -2.75
C PHE A 44 -9.16 24.53 -2.14
N GLY A 45 -8.36 25.54 -2.54
CA GLY A 45 -8.46 26.91 -2.00
C GLY A 45 -7.83 27.09 -0.61
N ASP A 46 -7.33 26.02 0.00
CA ASP A 46 -6.55 26.01 1.24
C ASP A 46 -5.29 25.15 1.03
N VAL A 47 -4.12 25.75 1.22
CA VAL A 47 -2.86 25.05 1.00
C VAL A 47 -2.69 23.79 1.85
N ARG A 48 -3.33 23.71 3.03
CA ARG A 48 -3.34 22.51 3.88
C ARG A 48 -4.08 21.39 3.17
N LEU A 49 -5.26 21.68 2.61
CA LEU A 49 -6.05 20.71 1.85
C LEU A 49 -5.32 20.30 0.57
N ASP A 50 -4.66 21.23 -0.11
CA ASP A 50 -3.84 20.92 -1.29
C ASP A 50 -2.70 19.96 -0.94
N CYS A 51 -2.02 20.13 0.19
CA CYS A 51 -1.01 19.19 0.68
C CYS A 51 -1.61 17.84 1.09
N LEU A 52 -2.74 17.85 1.80
CA LEU A 52 -3.44 16.66 2.28
C LEU A 52 -3.96 15.81 1.11
N ALA A 53 -4.41 16.42 0.02
CA ALA A 53 -4.87 15.71 -1.17
C ALA A 53 -3.80 14.80 -1.79
N TYR A 54 -2.52 15.14 -1.63
CA TYR A 54 -1.42 14.26 -1.98
C TYR A 54 -1.08 13.28 -0.83
N ALA A 55 -1.09 13.75 0.42
CA ALA A 55 -0.71 12.94 1.58
C ALA A 55 -1.58 11.68 1.73
N ILE A 56 -2.90 11.79 1.50
CA ILE A 56 -3.84 10.66 1.55
C ILE A 56 -3.57 9.57 0.51
N LEU A 57 -2.72 9.83 -0.50
CA LEU A 57 -2.32 8.84 -1.49
C LEU A 57 -1.19 7.93 -0.99
N ALA A 58 -0.68 8.14 0.22
CA ALA A 58 0.36 7.33 0.83
C ALA A 58 -0.03 5.83 0.89
N PRO A 59 0.95 4.91 0.79
CA PRO A 59 0.71 3.51 1.08
C PRO A 59 0.47 3.30 2.59
N SER A 60 -0.39 2.36 2.93
CA SER A 60 -0.61 1.93 4.31
C SER A 60 -0.90 0.43 4.38
N PRO A 61 -0.63 -0.25 5.52
CA PRO A 61 -0.89 -1.68 5.64
C PRO A 61 -2.38 -1.95 5.40
N HIS A 62 -2.69 -3.00 4.64
CA HIS A 62 -4.05 -3.36 4.21
C HIS A 62 -4.88 -2.19 3.65
N ASN A 63 -4.22 -1.11 3.13
CA ASN A 63 -4.87 0.12 2.67
C ASN A 63 -5.77 0.77 3.76
N ARG A 64 -5.40 0.63 5.04
CA ARG A 64 -6.23 1.10 6.16
C ARG A 64 -6.36 2.61 6.24
N GLN A 65 -5.38 3.38 5.69
CA GLN A 65 -5.41 4.83 5.67
C GLN A 65 -5.66 5.40 7.09
N PRO A 66 -4.80 5.09 8.06
CA PRO A 66 -5.08 5.29 9.49
C PRO A 66 -4.80 6.72 9.95
N TRP A 67 -5.00 7.70 9.11
CA TRP A 67 -4.74 9.10 9.38
C TRP A 67 -6.02 9.89 9.64
N ARG A 68 -6.00 10.68 10.70
CA ARG A 68 -7.01 11.68 11.07
C ARG A 68 -6.28 13.00 11.30
N VAL A 69 -6.76 14.06 10.70
CA VAL A 69 -6.12 15.38 10.72
C VAL A 69 -7.06 16.42 11.31
N GLU A 70 -6.55 17.23 12.22
CA GLU A 70 -7.22 18.43 12.72
C GLU A 70 -6.51 19.66 12.15
N LEU A 71 -7.27 20.59 11.58
CA LEU A 71 -6.72 21.84 11.05
C LEU A 71 -6.63 22.86 12.18
N THR A 72 -5.46 23.52 12.33
CA THR A 72 -5.21 24.51 13.36
C THR A 72 -4.73 25.85 12.76
N GLY A 73 -5.29 26.96 13.19
CA GLY A 73 -4.99 28.26 12.61
C GLY A 73 -5.08 28.26 11.08
N ASP A 74 -4.29 29.10 10.40
CA ASP A 74 -4.33 29.23 8.93
C ASP A 74 -3.36 28.26 8.21
N LYS A 75 -2.36 27.71 8.90
CA LYS A 75 -1.25 26.95 8.31
C LYS A 75 -0.86 25.72 9.13
N GLY A 76 -1.60 25.41 10.19
CA GLY A 76 -1.29 24.30 11.09
C GLY A 76 -2.17 23.08 10.81
N MET A 77 -1.64 21.92 11.14
CA MET A 77 -2.32 20.61 11.09
C MET A 77 -1.79 19.74 12.22
N GLU A 78 -2.67 18.98 12.87
CA GLU A 78 -2.32 17.96 13.85
C GLU A 78 -2.71 16.59 13.28
N LEU A 79 -1.73 15.68 13.21
CA LEU A 79 -1.96 14.33 12.72
C LEU A 79 -2.14 13.36 13.90
N TYR A 80 -3.18 12.57 13.84
CA TYR A 80 -3.49 11.47 14.77
C TYR A 80 -3.59 10.15 14.03
N CYS A 81 -3.43 9.05 14.75
CA CYS A 81 -3.85 7.73 14.27
C CYS A 81 -5.36 7.57 14.46
N ASP A 82 -6.06 7.16 13.42
CA ASP A 82 -7.43 6.65 13.55
C ASP A 82 -7.37 5.24 14.16
N LEU A 83 -7.67 5.14 15.46
CA LEU A 83 -7.51 3.91 16.24
C LEU A 83 -8.46 2.78 15.78
N ASP A 84 -9.58 3.10 15.14
CA ASP A 84 -10.50 2.12 14.56
C ASP A 84 -9.92 1.46 13.29
N ARG A 85 -8.83 2.00 12.77
CA ARG A 85 -8.15 1.49 11.59
C ARG A 85 -6.86 0.74 11.89
N ARG A 86 -6.60 0.41 13.14
CA ARG A 86 -5.50 -0.44 13.55
C ARG A 86 -5.71 -1.88 13.08
N LEU A 87 -4.67 -2.70 13.24
CA LEU A 87 -4.61 -4.10 12.80
C LEU A 87 -4.13 -4.97 13.99
N PRO A 88 -4.96 -5.19 15.00
CA PRO A 88 -4.52 -5.81 16.27
C PRO A 88 -3.95 -7.23 16.12
N GLU A 89 -4.35 -7.99 15.09
CA GLU A 89 -3.88 -9.35 14.86
C GLU A 89 -2.60 -9.40 14.01
N THR A 90 -2.52 -8.57 12.94
CA THR A 90 -1.39 -8.59 12.01
C THR A 90 -0.32 -7.53 12.32
N ASP A 91 -0.66 -6.50 13.09
CA ASP A 91 0.26 -5.42 13.52
C ASP A 91 0.02 -5.06 15.01
N PRO A 92 0.21 -5.99 15.95
CA PRO A 92 -0.21 -5.85 17.35
C PRO A 92 0.41 -4.66 18.08
N PHE A 93 1.55 -4.17 17.59
CA PHE A 93 2.26 -3.01 18.15
C PHE A 93 2.13 -1.76 17.27
N ASP A 94 1.28 -1.73 16.25
CA ASP A 94 1.08 -0.61 15.32
C ASP A 94 2.35 -0.13 14.61
N ARG A 95 3.35 -1.00 14.44
CA ARG A 95 4.60 -0.64 13.76
C ARG A 95 4.36 -0.33 12.29
N GLN A 96 3.64 -1.20 11.57
CA GLN A 96 3.34 -0.99 10.15
C GLN A 96 2.37 0.18 9.95
N ILE A 97 1.42 0.36 10.87
CA ILE A 97 0.55 1.55 10.94
C ILE A 97 1.41 2.83 11.05
N THR A 98 2.38 2.86 11.98
CA THR A 98 3.28 4.00 12.17
C THR A 98 4.12 4.29 10.91
N ILE A 99 4.64 3.25 10.26
CA ILE A 99 5.33 3.36 8.96
C ILE A 99 4.42 4.00 7.90
N GLY A 100 3.16 3.59 7.84
CA GLY A 100 2.17 4.19 6.94
C GLY A 100 1.95 5.69 7.20
N LEU A 101 1.88 6.10 8.48
CA LEU A 101 1.80 7.51 8.90
C LEU A 101 3.06 8.30 8.51
N GLY A 102 4.24 7.67 8.57
CA GLY A 102 5.49 8.27 8.07
C GLY A 102 5.47 8.54 6.57
N GLY A 103 4.94 7.61 5.77
CA GLY A 103 4.72 7.81 4.34
C GLY A 103 3.74 8.94 4.04
N PHE A 104 2.68 9.10 4.85
CA PHE A 104 1.75 10.21 4.77
C PHE A 104 2.43 11.57 5.03
N LEU A 105 3.23 11.67 6.09
CA LEU A 105 3.97 12.89 6.43
C LEU A 105 4.98 13.28 5.35
N GLU A 106 5.64 12.30 4.73
CA GLU A 106 6.59 12.56 3.66
C GLU A 106 5.90 13.07 2.39
N LEU A 107 4.76 12.50 1.98
CA LEU A 107 3.97 13.04 0.87
C LEU A 107 3.48 14.44 1.15
N LEU A 108 3.04 14.73 2.37
CA LEU A 108 2.65 16.07 2.79
C LEU A 108 3.82 17.06 2.65
N ARG A 109 5.02 16.67 3.13
CA ARG A 109 6.25 17.47 3.01
C ARG A 109 6.61 17.75 1.55
N MET A 110 6.56 16.73 0.70
CA MET A 110 6.85 16.86 -0.73
C MET A 110 5.82 17.75 -1.44
N ALA A 111 4.53 17.61 -1.13
CA ALA A 111 3.46 18.44 -1.65
C ALA A 111 3.62 19.91 -1.23
N ALA A 112 3.93 20.16 0.05
CA ALA A 112 4.20 21.49 0.55
C ALA A 112 5.37 22.16 -0.20
N ALA A 113 6.48 21.44 -0.39
CA ALA A 113 7.63 21.93 -1.16
C ALA A 113 7.26 22.26 -2.62
N ASN A 114 6.42 21.42 -3.24
CA ASN A 114 5.93 21.65 -4.60
C ASN A 114 5.07 22.93 -4.70
N LEU A 115 4.34 23.27 -3.64
CA LEU A 115 3.49 24.46 -3.54
C LEU A 115 4.22 25.72 -3.02
N GLY A 116 5.53 25.64 -2.78
CA GLY A 116 6.33 26.77 -2.30
C GLY A 116 6.29 26.96 -0.78
N TYR A 117 6.00 25.92 -0.03
CA TYR A 117 6.00 25.91 1.43
C TYR A 117 7.01 24.90 1.97
N LYS A 118 7.53 25.18 3.15
CA LYS A 118 8.24 24.22 3.99
C LYS A 118 7.25 23.68 5.04
N ALA A 119 7.03 22.39 5.05
CA ALA A 119 6.36 21.74 6.16
C ALA A 119 7.36 21.56 7.32
N VAL A 120 7.11 22.24 8.44
CA VAL A 120 7.84 22.02 9.69
C VAL A 120 7.06 20.96 10.47
N ILE A 121 7.64 19.78 10.57
CA ILE A 121 7.02 18.60 11.18
C ILE A 121 7.70 18.34 12.53
N THR A 122 6.90 18.31 13.60
CA THR A 122 7.34 17.93 14.95
C THR A 122 6.67 16.59 15.26
N PRO A 123 7.43 15.46 15.22
CA PRO A 123 6.87 14.16 15.56
C PRO A 123 6.62 14.07 17.07
N PHE A 124 5.57 13.38 17.44
CA PHE A 124 5.16 13.04 18.81
C PHE A 124 5.26 14.22 19.81
N PRO A 125 4.58 15.35 19.56
CA PRO A 125 4.71 16.54 20.41
C PRO A 125 4.21 16.32 21.85
N ASP A 126 3.38 15.29 22.07
CA ASP A 126 2.87 14.88 23.40
C ASP A 126 3.70 13.77 24.05
N GLY A 127 4.89 13.51 23.51
CA GLY A 127 5.77 12.41 23.92
C GLY A 127 5.61 11.16 23.07
N GLU A 128 6.73 10.55 22.72
CA GLU A 128 6.79 9.37 21.86
C GLU A 128 6.28 8.13 22.61
N PRO A 129 5.30 7.35 22.07
CA PRO A 129 4.90 6.07 22.65
C PRO A 129 6.01 5.03 22.56
N ALA A 130 6.09 4.11 23.53
CA ALA A 130 6.99 2.98 23.44
C ALA A 130 6.71 2.12 22.18
N SER A 131 7.75 1.56 21.59
CA SER A 131 7.62 0.80 20.33
C SER A 131 6.92 -0.54 20.48
N ASP A 132 6.82 -1.05 21.70
CA ASP A 132 6.14 -2.29 22.10
C ASP A 132 4.75 -2.03 22.74
N ALA A 133 4.31 -0.77 22.79
CA ALA A 133 2.95 -0.38 23.16
C ALA A 133 2.07 -0.17 21.93
N VAL A 134 0.78 -0.09 22.08
CA VAL A 134 -0.15 0.34 21.03
C VAL A 134 -0.20 1.86 20.93
N LEU A 135 -0.54 2.39 19.76
CA LEU A 135 -0.81 3.82 19.60
C LEU A 135 -2.08 4.21 20.37
N ASP A 136 -2.11 5.45 20.82
CA ASP A 136 -3.22 6.05 21.56
C ASP A 136 -3.68 7.38 20.92
N ASN A 137 -4.45 8.18 21.62
CA ASN A 137 -5.00 9.43 21.12
C ASN A 137 -3.99 10.61 21.10
N ARG A 138 -2.71 10.39 21.43
CA ARG A 138 -1.68 11.41 21.30
C ARG A 138 -1.43 11.74 19.83
N ARG A 139 -0.98 12.98 19.60
CA ARG A 139 -0.60 13.40 18.25
C ARG A 139 0.59 12.58 17.73
N ILE A 140 0.47 12.12 16.51
CA ILE A 140 1.60 11.52 15.76
C ILE A 140 2.56 12.61 15.31
N ALA A 141 2.02 13.74 14.86
CA ALA A 141 2.85 14.90 14.50
C ALA A 141 2.03 16.20 14.53
N SER A 142 2.70 17.30 14.86
CA SER A 142 2.25 18.65 14.54
C SER A 142 2.97 19.15 13.29
N VAL A 143 2.23 19.77 12.38
CA VAL A 143 2.75 20.29 11.12
C VAL A 143 2.38 21.77 10.97
N THR A 144 3.36 22.59 10.61
CA THR A 144 3.13 24.01 10.27
C THR A 144 3.72 24.30 8.89
N LEU A 145 2.92 24.92 8.02
CA LEU A 145 3.36 25.33 6.68
C LEU A 145 3.91 26.75 6.70
N ALA A 146 5.17 26.92 6.39
CA ALA A 146 5.85 28.21 6.27
C ALA A 146 6.19 28.51 4.81
N LEU A 147 5.89 29.70 4.31
CA LEU A 147 6.34 30.14 2.98
C LEU A 147 7.84 30.01 2.88
N SER A 148 8.33 29.33 1.84
CA SER A 148 9.77 29.08 1.65
C SER A 148 10.08 28.77 0.20
N LYS A 149 11.24 29.22 -0.25
CA LYS A 149 11.81 28.78 -1.53
C LYS A 149 12.50 27.42 -1.37
N THR A 150 11.72 26.40 -0.98
CA THR A 150 12.24 25.02 -0.87
C THR A 150 12.53 24.42 -2.24
N THR A 151 13.57 23.61 -2.32
CA THR A 151 13.85 22.79 -3.51
C THR A 151 12.76 21.71 -3.64
N LYS A 152 12.16 21.64 -4.81
CA LYS A 152 11.20 20.57 -5.13
C LYS A 152 11.94 19.24 -5.24
N ASP A 153 11.37 18.21 -4.66
CA ASP A 153 11.90 16.85 -4.82
C ASP A 153 11.48 16.31 -6.20
N PRO A 154 12.41 15.92 -7.08
CA PRO A 154 12.06 15.42 -8.41
C PRO A 154 11.21 14.15 -8.38
N LEU A 155 11.26 13.36 -7.29
CA LEU A 155 10.42 12.18 -7.10
C LEU A 155 8.94 12.54 -6.95
N PHE A 156 8.61 13.80 -6.65
CA PHE A 156 7.21 14.23 -6.54
C PHE A 156 6.41 14.02 -7.84
N GLU A 157 7.04 14.08 -8.98
CA GLU A 157 6.41 13.81 -10.29
C GLU A 157 5.86 12.37 -10.40
N GLN A 158 6.38 11.45 -9.58
CA GLN A 158 5.96 10.06 -9.56
C GLN A 158 4.78 9.77 -8.61
N VAL A 159 4.36 10.74 -7.80
CA VAL A 159 3.31 10.52 -6.77
C VAL A 159 2.03 9.96 -7.37
N LEU A 160 1.51 10.56 -8.44
CA LEU A 160 0.29 10.10 -9.11
C LEU A 160 0.50 8.81 -9.92
N ASN A 161 1.76 8.45 -10.19
CA ASN A 161 2.14 7.22 -10.89
C ASN A 161 2.40 6.05 -9.93
N ARG A 162 2.65 6.31 -8.65
CA ARG A 162 3.01 5.33 -7.65
C ARG A 162 1.94 4.23 -7.49
N ARG A 163 2.39 2.99 -7.51
CA ARG A 163 1.54 1.80 -7.26
C ARG A 163 2.26 0.81 -6.34
N SER A 164 1.49 -0.11 -5.76
CA SER A 164 1.97 -1.38 -5.22
C SER A 164 1.44 -2.48 -6.13
N THR A 165 2.32 -3.16 -6.84
CA THR A 165 1.96 -4.07 -7.92
C THR A 165 1.85 -5.50 -7.40
N LYS A 166 0.62 -5.96 -7.17
CA LYS A 166 0.29 -7.31 -6.66
C LYS A 166 0.04 -8.30 -7.81
N GLU A 167 0.89 -8.23 -8.84
CA GLU A 167 0.80 -9.06 -10.05
C GLU A 167 2.11 -9.84 -10.25
N ALA A 168 2.09 -10.83 -11.13
CA ALA A 168 3.30 -11.48 -11.59
C ALA A 168 4.19 -10.46 -12.33
N PHE A 169 5.50 -10.56 -12.15
CA PHE A 169 6.46 -9.73 -12.86
C PHE A 169 6.90 -10.40 -14.16
N ALA A 170 7.19 -9.60 -15.17
CA ALA A 170 7.69 -10.07 -16.46
C ALA A 170 9.08 -10.72 -16.28
N LEU A 171 9.26 -11.93 -16.80
CA LEU A 171 10.51 -12.68 -16.68
C LEU A 171 11.51 -12.42 -17.82
N GLU A 172 11.05 -11.77 -18.88
CA GLU A 172 11.85 -11.47 -20.07
C GLU A 172 12.87 -10.35 -19.83
N GLN A 173 12.66 -9.53 -18.81
CA GLN A 173 13.52 -8.42 -18.46
C GLN A 173 13.99 -8.56 -17.00
N ALA A 174 15.27 -8.79 -16.79
CA ALA A 174 15.86 -8.91 -15.46
C ALA A 174 16.21 -7.52 -14.89
N VAL A 175 16.02 -7.35 -13.57
CA VAL A 175 16.54 -6.17 -12.85
C VAL A 175 18.05 -6.29 -12.72
N SER A 176 18.78 -5.36 -13.34
CA SER A 176 20.25 -5.34 -13.30
C SER A 176 20.78 -4.82 -11.96
N ALA A 177 22.04 -5.13 -11.64
CA ALA A 177 22.74 -4.59 -10.47
C ALA A 177 22.83 -3.06 -10.52
N ASP A 178 23.03 -2.46 -11.70
CA ASP A 178 23.01 -1.00 -11.90
C ASP A 178 21.63 -0.40 -11.57
N THR A 179 20.57 -1.01 -12.08
CA THR A 179 19.20 -0.59 -11.76
C THR A 179 18.90 -0.68 -10.26
N LEU A 180 19.35 -1.76 -9.60
CA LEU A 180 19.22 -1.92 -8.16
C LEU A 180 20.01 -0.83 -7.41
N GLN A 181 21.24 -0.55 -7.82
CA GLN A 181 22.05 0.52 -7.21
C GLN A 181 21.36 1.87 -7.33
N ARG A 182 20.84 2.22 -8.52
CA ARG A 182 20.07 3.46 -8.73
C ARG A 182 18.79 3.50 -7.90
N LEU A 183 18.13 2.37 -7.71
CA LEU A 183 16.93 2.26 -6.90
C LEU A 183 17.21 2.51 -5.42
N THR A 184 18.31 1.98 -4.89
CA THR A 184 18.67 2.09 -3.47
C THR A 184 19.46 3.36 -3.13
N SER A 185 19.95 4.11 -4.14
CA SER A 185 20.66 5.38 -3.95
C SER A 185 19.68 6.56 -3.83
N ILE A 186 18.84 6.53 -2.83
CA ILE A 186 17.91 7.60 -2.48
C ILE A 186 18.40 8.35 -1.23
N ASP A 187 17.96 9.60 -1.07
CA ASP A 187 18.16 10.36 0.14
C ASP A 187 17.24 9.84 1.26
N ALA A 188 17.74 8.88 2.05
CA ALA A 188 17.01 8.16 3.08
C ALA A 188 17.56 8.46 4.47
N HIS A 189 16.71 8.36 5.50
CA HIS A 189 17.09 8.43 6.91
C HIS A 189 17.78 7.15 7.39
N HIS A 190 17.34 6.01 6.84
CA HIS A 190 17.80 4.68 7.22
C HIS A 190 18.55 3.99 6.09
N GLN A 191 19.13 2.85 6.40
CA GLN A 191 19.80 2.04 5.40
C GLN A 191 18.77 1.45 4.43
N VAL A 192 18.90 1.79 3.15
CA VAL A 192 18.17 1.18 2.04
C VAL A 192 19.12 0.24 1.30
N SER A 193 18.72 -1.00 1.17
CA SER A 193 19.54 -2.04 0.53
C SER A 193 18.66 -2.92 -0.37
N GLY A 194 19.32 -3.76 -1.17
CA GLY A 194 18.60 -4.68 -2.03
C GLY A 194 19.47 -5.81 -2.55
N VAL A 195 18.83 -6.78 -3.19
CA VAL A 195 19.46 -7.96 -3.77
C VAL A 195 18.75 -8.38 -5.05
N VAL A 196 19.54 -8.75 -6.07
CA VAL A 196 19.09 -9.37 -7.32
C VAL A 196 19.86 -10.67 -7.61
N GLU A 197 20.76 -11.08 -6.70
CA GLU A 197 21.49 -12.34 -6.82
C GLU A 197 20.52 -13.53 -6.71
N VAL A 198 20.66 -14.51 -7.61
CA VAL A 198 19.69 -15.57 -7.84
C VAL A 198 19.46 -16.44 -6.60
N ALA A 199 20.54 -16.86 -5.92
CA ALA A 199 20.42 -17.77 -4.78
C ALA A 199 19.77 -17.07 -3.57
N GLN A 200 20.16 -15.82 -3.26
CA GLN A 200 19.53 -15.04 -2.19
C GLN A 200 18.08 -14.71 -2.51
N THR A 201 17.78 -14.35 -3.76
CA THR A 201 16.41 -14.08 -4.21
C THR A 201 15.54 -15.32 -4.08
N ALA A 202 16.03 -16.51 -4.44
CA ALA A 202 15.32 -17.77 -4.29
C ALA A 202 14.99 -18.08 -2.82
N ALA A 203 15.97 -17.90 -1.92
CA ALA A 203 15.76 -18.10 -0.48
C ALA A 203 14.72 -17.14 0.11
N LEU A 204 14.73 -15.88 -0.34
CA LEU A 204 13.73 -14.88 0.09
C LEU A 204 12.34 -15.18 -0.46
N LYS A 205 12.18 -15.60 -1.72
CA LYS A 205 10.89 -16.04 -2.29
C LYS A 205 10.21 -17.08 -1.41
N GLN A 206 10.99 -18.09 -0.99
CA GLN A 206 10.49 -19.14 -0.10
C GLN A 206 10.05 -18.57 1.25
N THR A 207 10.88 -17.73 1.88
CA THR A 207 10.59 -17.17 3.21
C THR A 207 9.38 -16.24 3.19
N ILE A 208 9.24 -15.37 2.19
CA ILE A 208 8.05 -14.48 2.10
C ILE A 208 6.77 -15.28 1.82
N TYR A 209 6.86 -16.38 1.05
CA TYR A 209 5.72 -17.26 0.85
C TYR A 209 5.32 -17.98 2.13
N GLU A 210 6.29 -18.48 2.90
CA GLU A 210 6.03 -19.08 4.22
C GLU A 210 5.32 -18.09 5.16
N GLY A 211 5.73 -16.79 5.14
CA GLY A 211 5.07 -15.75 5.92
C GLY A 211 3.63 -15.50 5.48
N MET A 212 3.38 -15.46 4.17
CA MET A 212 2.02 -15.34 3.63
C MET A 212 1.17 -16.55 4.00
N ALA A 213 1.71 -17.76 3.85
CA ALA A 213 1.01 -18.99 4.19
C ALA A 213 0.69 -19.08 5.69
N LEU A 214 1.58 -18.59 6.55
CA LEU A 214 1.36 -18.53 7.99
C LEU A 214 0.28 -17.52 8.37
N GLU A 215 0.29 -16.30 7.78
CA GLU A 215 -0.76 -15.29 8.01
C GLU A 215 -2.15 -15.85 7.63
N PHE A 216 -2.27 -16.44 6.44
CA PHE A 216 -3.53 -17.02 5.96
C PHE A 216 -3.89 -18.35 6.64
N GLY A 217 -2.91 -19.05 7.21
CA GLY A 217 -3.10 -20.28 7.98
C GLY A 217 -3.48 -20.04 9.45
N THR A 218 -3.31 -18.82 9.95
CA THR A 218 -3.66 -18.44 11.33
C THR A 218 -5.08 -17.87 11.34
N GLN A 219 -5.96 -18.45 12.16
CA GLN A 219 -7.40 -18.11 12.13
C GLN A 219 -7.65 -16.62 12.42
N SER A 220 -7.01 -16.04 13.45
CA SER A 220 -7.26 -14.65 13.85
C SER A 220 -6.80 -13.64 12.78
N THR A 221 -5.62 -13.83 12.20
CA THR A 221 -5.09 -12.94 11.16
C THR A 221 -5.87 -13.06 9.84
N LEU A 222 -6.33 -14.27 9.50
CA LEU A 222 -7.21 -14.49 8.35
C LEU A 222 -8.57 -13.80 8.55
N GLU A 223 -9.18 -13.93 9.74
CA GLU A 223 -10.44 -13.26 10.05
C GLU A 223 -10.33 -11.74 10.03
N GLU A 224 -9.22 -11.18 10.54
CA GLU A 224 -8.94 -9.76 10.42
C GLU A 224 -8.89 -9.35 8.95
N SER A 225 -8.11 -10.04 8.13
CA SER A 225 -8.02 -9.78 6.68
C SER A 225 -9.38 -9.91 5.99
N ALA A 226 -10.18 -10.92 6.31
CA ALA A 226 -11.51 -11.12 5.75
C ALA A 226 -12.50 -9.98 6.12
N LYS A 227 -12.42 -9.44 7.35
CA LYS A 227 -13.21 -8.26 7.78
C LYS A 227 -12.85 -7.01 6.98
N LEU A 228 -11.61 -6.90 6.52
CA LEU A 228 -11.12 -5.77 5.75
C LEU A 228 -11.42 -5.87 4.25
N MET A 229 -11.86 -7.01 3.73
CA MET A 229 -12.22 -7.17 2.33
C MET A 229 -13.47 -6.36 1.98
N ARG A 230 -13.44 -5.67 0.85
CA ARG A 230 -14.54 -4.89 0.27
C ARG A 230 -14.97 -5.54 -1.04
N PHE A 231 -16.13 -6.18 -1.02
CA PHE A 231 -16.63 -6.98 -2.13
C PHE A 231 -17.45 -6.12 -3.11
N GLY A 232 -16.90 -5.95 -4.30
CA GLY A 232 -17.52 -5.22 -5.40
C GLY A 232 -17.54 -3.70 -5.21
N LYS A 233 -17.88 -3.00 -6.30
CA LYS A 233 -17.88 -1.53 -6.39
C LYS A 233 -18.62 -0.84 -5.25
N ALA A 234 -19.81 -1.34 -4.88
CA ALA A 234 -20.66 -0.68 -3.89
C ALA A 234 -20.03 -0.65 -2.49
N GLN A 235 -19.34 -1.74 -2.07
CA GLN A 235 -18.62 -1.76 -0.80
C GLN A 235 -17.36 -0.91 -0.85
N ILE A 236 -16.60 -0.98 -1.96
CA ILE A 236 -15.38 -0.19 -2.18
C ILE A 236 -15.70 1.32 -2.14
N GLU A 237 -16.78 1.77 -2.78
CA GLU A 237 -17.16 3.19 -2.77
C GLU A 237 -17.71 3.66 -1.42
N ARG A 238 -18.28 2.76 -0.62
CA ARG A 238 -18.76 3.09 0.75
C ARG A 238 -17.60 3.15 1.75
N SER A 239 -16.63 2.27 1.61
CA SER A 239 -15.46 2.16 2.50
C SER A 239 -14.21 1.97 1.64
N PRO A 240 -13.61 3.04 1.11
CA PRO A 240 -12.46 2.96 0.21
C PRO A 240 -11.14 2.69 0.94
N ASP A 241 -11.21 2.03 2.08
CA ASP A 241 -10.11 1.43 2.82
C ASP A 241 -10.18 -0.09 2.75
N GLY A 242 -9.16 -0.77 3.24
CA GLY A 242 -9.12 -2.23 3.27
C GLY A 242 -8.70 -2.85 1.93
N ILE A 243 -9.02 -4.13 1.77
CA ILE A 243 -8.63 -4.97 0.63
C ILE A 243 -9.75 -4.95 -0.41
N ASP A 244 -9.50 -4.34 -1.54
CA ASP A 244 -10.46 -4.25 -2.64
C ASP A 244 -10.56 -5.58 -3.41
N ILE A 245 -11.74 -6.18 -3.36
CA ILE A 245 -12.14 -7.38 -4.11
C ILE A 245 -13.15 -6.95 -5.15
N GLY A 246 -12.67 -6.30 -6.21
CA GLY A 246 -13.49 -5.65 -7.23
C GLY A 246 -13.13 -6.06 -8.65
N GLY A 247 -13.77 -5.38 -9.60
CA GLY A 247 -13.63 -5.64 -11.04
C GLY A 247 -14.74 -6.53 -11.59
N ALA A 248 -14.97 -6.44 -12.89
CA ALA A 248 -16.13 -7.03 -13.55
C ALA A 248 -16.25 -8.54 -13.32
N MET A 249 -15.15 -9.28 -13.50
CA MET A 249 -15.16 -10.74 -13.31
C MET A 249 -15.42 -11.12 -11.85
N MET A 250 -14.78 -10.42 -10.91
CA MET A 250 -14.94 -10.68 -9.48
C MET A 250 -16.38 -10.38 -9.02
N GLU A 251 -16.99 -9.31 -9.52
CA GLU A 251 -18.39 -9.00 -9.22
C GLU A 251 -19.37 -10.04 -9.77
N ALA A 252 -19.06 -10.68 -10.90
CA ALA A 252 -19.84 -11.81 -11.39
C ALA A 252 -19.77 -13.00 -10.44
N PHE A 253 -18.60 -13.33 -9.90
CA PHE A 253 -18.45 -14.40 -8.91
C PHE A 253 -19.12 -14.06 -7.57
N ILE A 254 -19.09 -12.80 -7.15
CA ILE A 254 -19.82 -12.31 -5.95
C ILE A 254 -21.33 -12.45 -6.17
N ALA A 255 -21.84 -12.01 -7.32
CA ALA A 255 -23.28 -12.12 -7.65
C ALA A 255 -23.75 -13.58 -7.76
N ALA A 256 -22.89 -14.49 -8.21
CA ALA A 256 -23.15 -15.93 -8.25
C ALA A 256 -23.02 -16.62 -6.88
N GLY A 257 -22.64 -15.91 -5.81
CA GLY A 257 -22.42 -16.49 -4.49
C GLY A 257 -21.17 -17.39 -4.36
N ILE A 258 -20.28 -17.35 -5.36
CA ILE A 258 -19.03 -18.15 -5.37
C ILE A 258 -17.99 -17.51 -4.45
N VAL A 259 -17.92 -16.19 -4.44
CA VAL A 259 -17.00 -15.41 -3.60
C VAL A 259 -17.80 -14.66 -2.55
N THR A 260 -17.63 -15.05 -1.30
CA THR A 260 -18.27 -14.42 -0.13
C THR A 260 -17.21 -14.17 0.95
N ARG A 261 -17.55 -13.40 1.99
CA ARG A 261 -16.64 -13.18 3.13
C ARG A 261 -16.34 -14.49 3.86
N GLU A 262 -17.35 -15.34 4.04
CA GLU A 262 -17.24 -16.64 4.71
C GLU A 262 -16.27 -17.56 3.98
N SER A 263 -16.20 -17.49 2.64
CA SER A 263 -15.28 -18.29 1.85
C SER A 263 -13.80 -17.93 2.06
N PHE A 264 -13.53 -16.75 2.66
CA PHE A 264 -12.19 -16.31 3.10
C PHE A 264 -11.97 -16.40 4.62
N SER A 265 -12.88 -17.01 5.38
CA SER A 265 -12.76 -17.11 6.85
C SER A 265 -12.28 -18.48 7.32
N ASN A 266 -12.02 -19.42 6.41
CA ASN A 266 -11.52 -20.76 6.72
C ASN A 266 -10.11 -20.96 6.13
N PRO A 267 -9.05 -21.13 6.94
CA PRO A 267 -7.69 -21.36 6.46
C PRO A 267 -7.53 -22.56 5.52
N GLN A 268 -8.39 -23.58 5.66
CA GLN A 268 -8.42 -24.77 4.81
C GLN A 268 -9.46 -24.67 3.67
N GLY A 269 -10.07 -23.50 3.52
CA GLY A 269 -11.06 -23.26 2.47
C GLY A 269 -10.46 -23.26 1.07
N ALA A 270 -11.17 -23.79 0.09
CA ALA A 270 -10.68 -23.91 -1.28
C ALA A 270 -10.23 -22.55 -1.89
N LEU A 271 -10.92 -21.45 -1.60
CA LEU A 271 -10.54 -20.12 -2.09
C LEU A 271 -9.26 -19.59 -1.44
N VAL A 272 -9.05 -19.88 -0.16
CA VAL A 272 -7.81 -19.49 0.55
C VAL A 272 -6.62 -20.28 -0.02
N LEU A 273 -6.77 -21.59 -0.20
CA LEU A 273 -5.73 -22.43 -0.79
C LEU A 273 -5.43 -22.06 -2.26
N ASP A 274 -6.45 -21.75 -3.06
CA ASP A 274 -6.26 -21.26 -4.43
C ASP A 274 -5.53 -19.90 -4.44
N TYR A 275 -5.91 -18.99 -3.56
CA TYR A 275 -5.22 -17.71 -3.39
C TYR A 275 -3.75 -17.90 -3.04
N LEU A 276 -3.42 -18.77 -2.08
CA LEU A 276 -2.04 -19.08 -1.69
C LEU A 276 -1.23 -19.68 -2.84
N ASN A 277 -1.83 -20.56 -3.66
CA ASN A 277 -1.17 -21.10 -4.85
C ASN A 277 -0.86 -20.00 -5.89
N ARG A 278 -1.78 -19.08 -6.11
CA ARG A 278 -1.56 -17.93 -7.01
C ARG A 278 -0.48 -16.99 -6.46
N VAL A 279 -0.49 -16.72 -5.16
CA VAL A 279 0.54 -15.90 -4.50
C VAL A 279 1.92 -16.56 -4.61
N LYS A 280 2.00 -17.88 -4.43
CA LYS A 280 3.25 -18.63 -4.63
C LYS A 280 3.80 -18.42 -6.03
N SER A 281 2.96 -18.67 -7.05
CA SER A 281 3.35 -18.48 -8.45
C SER A 281 3.75 -17.03 -8.75
N MET A 282 3.06 -16.05 -8.17
CA MET A 282 3.39 -14.63 -8.29
C MET A 282 4.75 -14.31 -7.64
N PHE A 283 5.04 -14.84 -6.44
CA PHE A 283 6.31 -14.61 -5.77
C PHE A 283 7.50 -15.25 -6.50
N GLU A 284 7.29 -16.37 -7.20
CA GLU A 284 8.32 -16.97 -8.05
C GLU A 284 8.81 -16.03 -9.16
N THR A 285 7.99 -15.07 -9.59
CA THR A 285 8.38 -14.07 -10.60
C THR A 285 9.19 -12.90 -10.03
N SER A 286 9.43 -12.83 -8.71
CA SER A 286 10.25 -11.76 -8.12
C SER A 286 11.66 -11.79 -8.69
N GLN A 287 12.16 -10.62 -9.11
CA GLN A 287 13.49 -10.50 -9.73
C GLN A 287 14.54 -9.97 -8.77
N GLY A 288 14.09 -9.42 -7.66
CA GLY A 288 14.93 -8.95 -6.57
C GLY A 288 14.09 -8.51 -5.40
N PHE A 289 14.79 -8.12 -4.34
CA PHE A 289 14.19 -7.57 -3.13
C PHE A 289 14.93 -6.32 -2.70
N VAL A 290 14.18 -5.39 -2.11
CA VAL A 290 14.72 -4.18 -1.49
C VAL A 290 14.12 -4.02 -0.10
N TRP A 291 14.88 -3.41 0.81
CA TRP A 291 14.43 -3.23 2.19
C TRP A 291 14.96 -1.95 2.82
N VAL A 292 14.27 -1.53 3.87
CA VAL A 292 14.66 -0.42 4.76
C VAL A 292 14.97 -1.01 6.12
N ALA A 293 16.16 -0.74 6.66
CA ALA A 293 16.60 -1.19 7.97
C ALA A 293 17.07 -0.01 8.83
N SER A 294 16.43 0.18 9.99
CA SER A 294 16.80 1.20 10.99
C SER A 294 17.80 0.64 12.02
N GLN A 295 18.55 1.52 12.68
CA GLN A 295 19.46 1.13 13.76
C GLN A 295 18.74 0.83 15.09
N GLY A 296 17.53 1.31 15.24
CA GLY A 296 16.64 1.09 16.39
C GLY A 296 15.23 0.74 15.95
N ASN A 297 14.29 0.81 16.88
CA ASN A 297 12.86 0.56 16.61
C ASN A 297 11.95 1.57 17.35
N SER A 298 12.43 2.79 17.59
CA SER A 298 11.58 3.86 18.12
C SER A 298 10.42 4.19 17.17
N ARG A 299 9.40 4.85 17.65
CA ARG A 299 8.31 5.34 16.79
C ARG A 299 8.81 6.34 15.76
N SER A 300 9.80 7.14 16.13
CA SER A 300 10.48 8.06 15.21
C SER A 300 11.22 7.31 14.11
N ASP A 301 11.93 6.20 14.42
CA ASP A 301 12.53 5.32 13.41
C ASP A 301 11.46 4.75 12.45
N GLN A 302 10.30 4.36 12.99
CA GLN A 302 9.20 3.81 12.20
C GLN A 302 8.59 4.85 11.25
N LEU A 303 8.39 6.11 11.70
CA LEU A 303 7.95 7.22 10.83
C LEU A 303 8.97 7.49 9.72
N GLN A 304 10.25 7.56 10.07
CA GLN A 304 11.33 7.77 9.09
C GLN A 304 11.41 6.63 8.08
N ALA A 305 11.26 5.38 8.52
CA ALA A 305 11.20 4.23 7.61
C ALA A 305 10.02 4.31 6.63
N GLY A 306 8.92 4.90 7.04
CA GLY A 306 7.77 5.18 6.16
C GLY A 306 8.10 6.20 5.08
N ALA A 307 8.83 7.27 5.45
CA ALA A 307 9.34 8.26 4.50
C ALA A 307 10.31 7.63 3.50
N ASP A 308 11.26 6.84 3.98
CA ASP A 308 12.24 6.14 3.16
C ASP A 308 11.59 5.14 2.19
N TYR A 309 10.64 4.34 2.69
CA TYR A 309 9.90 3.41 1.83
C TYR A 309 9.07 4.12 0.77
N LEU A 310 8.47 5.27 1.09
CA LEU A 310 7.75 6.07 0.11
C LEU A 310 8.70 6.54 -1.01
N LYS A 311 9.85 7.13 -0.65
CA LYS A 311 10.86 7.57 -1.63
C LYS A 311 11.36 6.40 -2.49
N LEU A 312 11.61 5.24 -1.88
CA LEU A 312 12.00 4.01 -2.57
C LEU A 312 10.93 3.59 -3.59
N ASN A 313 9.65 3.66 -3.22
CA ASN A 313 8.54 3.33 -4.11
C ASN A 313 8.40 4.34 -5.28
N LEU A 314 8.61 5.64 -5.02
CA LEU A 314 8.61 6.68 -6.06
C LEU A 314 9.81 6.49 -7.00
N GLN A 315 11.00 6.19 -6.47
CA GLN A 315 12.20 5.90 -7.25
C GLN A 315 12.01 4.66 -8.13
N ALA A 316 11.36 3.61 -7.62
CA ALA A 316 10.99 2.44 -8.43
C ALA A 316 10.14 2.86 -9.64
N GLY A 317 9.13 3.71 -9.42
CA GLY A 317 8.31 4.27 -10.50
C GLY A 317 9.12 5.08 -11.53
N ALA A 318 10.05 5.93 -11.07
CA ALA A 318 10.93 6.71 -11.94
C ALA A 318 11.86 5.82 -12.79
N LEU A 319 12.21 4.63 -12.29
CA LEU A 319 13.02 3.64 -13.01
C LEU A 319 12.19 2.64 -13.84
N GLY A 320 10.86 2.79 -13.89
CA GLY A 320 9.96 1.87 -14.57
C GLY A 320 9.82 0.51 -13.91
N LEU A 321 10.22 0.41 -12.63
CA LEU A 321 10.10 -0.81 -11.84
C LEU A 321 8.74 -0.93 -11.17
N ALA A 322 8.22 -2.14 -11.14
CA ALA A 322 7.13 -2.55 -10.27
C ALA A 322 7.68 -2.94 -8.89
N ILE A 323 6.98 -2.53 -7.83
CA ILE A 323 7.35 -2.83 -6.46
C ILE A 323 6.12 -3.27 -5.65
N GLN A 324 6.30 -4.26 -4.80
CA GLN A 324 5.27 -4.71 -3.86
C GLN A 324 5.87 -4.93 -2.47
N PRO A 325 5.32 -4.30 -1.39
CA PRO A 325 5.68 -4.66 -0.03
C PRO A 325 5.24 -6.11 0.27
N VAL A 326 6.13 -6.86 0.93
CA VAL A 326 5.94 -8.26 1.34
C VAL A 326 6.24 -8.37 2.84
N SER A 327 5.43 -7.65 3.63
CA SER A 327 5.67 -7.38 5.05
C SER A 327 5.17 -8.48 5.98
N GLN A 328 4.66 -9.62 5.50
CA GLN A 328 4.12 -10.69 6.33
C GLN A 328 5.15 -11.22 7.32
N THR A 329 6.36 -11.49 6.86
CA THR A 329 7.48 -11.96 7.72
C THR A 329 7.96 -10.90 8.72
N LEU A 330 7.48 -9.67 8.63
CA LEU A 330 7.79 -8.57 9.55
C LEU A 330 6.67 -8.30 10.55
N GLN A 331 5.58 -9.08 10.52
CA GLN A 331 4.53 -9.02 11.53
C GLN A 331 5.04 -9.58 12.86
N GLU A 332 4.58 -8.97 13.98
CA GLU A 332 5.19 -9.20 15.30
C GLU A 332 4.28 -10.04 16.23
N TYR A 333 3.28 -10.74 15.71
CA TYR A 333 2.53 -11.71 16.51
C TYR A 333 3.32 -12.99 16.70
N SER A 334 3.05 -13.71 17.81
CA SER A 334 3.91 -14.79 18.33
C SER A 334 4.21 -15.91 17.33
N ALA A 335 3.22 -16.34 16.54
CA ALA A 335 3.43 -17.41 15.55
C ALA A 335 4.44 -17.01 14.44
N MET A 336 4.57 -15.72 14.11
CA MET A 336 5.48 -15.23 13.08
C MET A 336 6.94 -15.13 13.55
N ALA A 337 7.23 -15.23 14.86
CA ALA A 337 8.55 -14.95 15.44
C ALA A 337 9.71 -15.71 14.75
N GLY A 338 9.51 -16.97 14.39
CA GLY A 338 10.53 -17.78 13.71
C GLY A 338 10.88 -17.26 12.31
N LEU A 339 9.86 -16.89 11.51
CA LEU A 339 10.07 -16.33 10.18
C LEU A 339 10.60 -14.90 10.24
N TYR A 340 10.19 -14.12 11.23
CA TYR A 340 10.74 -12.81 11.52
C TYR A 340 12.26 -12.88 11.75
N GLN A 341 12.72 -13.78 12.62
CA GLN A 341 14.15 -14.00 12.86
C GLN A 341 14.87 -14.49 11.59
N LYS A 342 14.27 -15.45 10.87
CA LYS A 342 14.83 -16.02 9.63
C LYS A 342 15.09 -14.93 8.58
N VAL A 343 14.13 -14.04 8.32
CA VAL A 343 14.31 -12.97 7.31
C VAL A 343 15.36 -11.94 7.74
N HIS A 344 15.46 -11.60 9.03
CA HIS A 344 16.53 -10.73 9.53
C HIS A 344 17.92 -11.36 9.34
N GLN A 345 18.07 -12.66 9.61
CA GLN A 345 19.33 -13.39 9.38
C GLN A 345 19.68 -13.46 7.89
N GLN A 346 18.72 -13.77 7.02
CA GLN A 346 18.94 -13.81 5.56
C GLN A 346 19.42 -12.47 4.98
N LEU A 347 19.00 -11.36 5.57
CA LEU A 347 19.35 -10.02 5.13
C LEU A 347 20.48 -9.38 5.95
N ASN A 348 21.11 -10.15 6.85
CA ASN A 348 22.19 -9.70 7.72
C ASN A 348 21.83 -8.45 8.57
N VAL A 349 20.56 -8.36 8.99
CA VAL A 349 20.08 -7.30 9.88
C VAL A 349 20.10 -7.84 11.30
N ALA A 350 21.17 -7.53 12.05
CA ALA A 350 21.35 -7.97 13.44
C ALA A 350 20.89 -6.90 14.43
N GLN A 351 20.37 -7.34 15.59
CA GLN A 351 20.03 -6.41 16.67
C GLN A 351 21.21 -5.52 17.06
N PRO A 352 20.98 -4.22 17.43
CA PRO A 352 19.66 -3.61 17.65
C PRO A 352 18.92 -3.15 16.39
N ALA A 353 19.55 -3.28 15.20
CA ALA A 353 18.92 -2.91 13.94
C ALA A 353 17.64 -3.72 13.66
N ARG A 354 16.70 -3.07 12.96
CA ARG A 354 15.39 -3.63 12.61
C ARG A 354 15.12 -3.51 11.13
N LEU A 355 14.63 -4.58 10.55
CA LEU A 355 14.07 -4.59 9.21
C LEU A 355 12.67 -3.97 9.28
N GLN A 356 12.52 -2.75 8.80
CA GLN A 356 11.27 -1.99 8.88
C GLN A 356 10.34 -2.30 7.70
N MET A 357 10.88 -2.38 6.49
CA MET A 357 10.14 -2.69 5.27
C MET A 357 10.93 -3.66 4.40
N LEU A 358 10.20 -4.56 3.75
CA LEU A 358 10.71 -5.47 2.71
C LEU A 358 9.76 -5.43 1.52
N ALA A 359 10.30 -5.34 0.31
CA ALA A 359 9.53 -5.34 -0.91
C ALA A 359 10.20 -6.17 -2.00
N ARG A 360 9.41 -6.87 -2.81
CA ARG A 360 9.87 -7.51 -4.05
C ARG A 360 9.84 -6.51 -5.20
N ILE A 361 10.74 -6.64 -6.15
CA ILE A 361 10.86 -5.79 -7.33
C ILE A 361 10.94 -6.61 -8.62
N GLY A 362 10.57 -5.97 -9.73
CA GLY A 362 10.62 -6.54 -11.09
C GLY A 362 9.98 -5.57 -12.09
N TYR A 363 9.60 -6.06 -13.24
CA TYR A 363 8.89 -5.29 -14.27
C TYR A 363 7.48 -5.83 -14.43
N ALA A 364 6.50 -4.95 -14.54
CA ALA A 364 5.11 -5.29 -14.81
C ALA A 364 4.35 -4.05 -15.31
N ASP A 365 3.22 -4.27 -15.96
CA ASP A 365 2.29 -3.20 -16.27
C ASP A 365 1.80 -2.50 -14.99
N ARG A 366 1.60 -1.20 -15.08
CA ARG A 366 1.13 -0.41 -13.95
C ARG A 366 -0.35 -0.70 -13.67
N PRO A 367 -0.70 -1.25 -12.49
CA PRO A 367 -2.09 -1.53 -12.15
C PRO A 367 -2.89 -0.25 -11.90
N SER A 368 -4.21 -0.40 -11.84
CA SER A 368 -5.10 0.68 -11.39
C SER A 368 -4.72 1.17 -9.98
N PRO A 369 -4.97 2.45 -9.67
CA PRO A 369 -4.72 2.95 -8.32
C PRO A 369 -5.65 2.30 -7.28
N SER A 370 -5.17 2.18 -6.05
CA SER A 370 -5.99 1.70 -4.93
C SER A 370 -7.03 2.74 -4.52
N PRO A 371 -8.20 2.33 -4.01
CA PRO A 371 -9.21 3.22 -3.44
C PRO A 371 -8.66 4.12 -2.34
N ARG A 372 -9.19 5.33 -2.22
CA ARG A 372 -8.83 6.31 -1.19
C ARG A 372 -10.07 7.00 -0.65
N TRP A 373 -10.05 7.32 0.66
CA TRP A 373 -10.95 8.29 1.24
C TRP A 373 -10.70 9.67 0.63
N ALA A 374 -11.74 10.47 0.44
CA ALA A 374 -11.60 11.87 0.04
C ALA A 374 -10.92 12.69 1.15
N VAL A 375 -10.26 13.79 0.80
CA VAL A 375 -9.49 14.60 1.74
C VAL A 375 -10.37 15.12 2.89
N GLU A 376 -11.62 15.46 2.62
CA GLU A 376 -12.57 15.95 3.62
C GLU A 376 -12.92 14.88 4.67
N SER A 377 -12.86 13.60 4.27
CA SER A 377 -13.21 12.47 5.15
C SER A 377 -12.12 12.16 6.19
N VAL A 378 -10.91 12.69 6.03
CA VAL A 378 -9.82 12.49 6.98
C VAL A 378 -9.64 13.67 7.93
N ILE A 379 -10.39 14.74 7.71
CA ILE A 379 -10.39 15.93 8.56
C ILE A 379 -11.44 15.77 9.66
N SER A 380 -11.01 15.85 10.91
CA SER A 380 -11.92 15.97 12.06
C SER A 380 -12.10 17.42 12.42
N VAL A 381 -13.33 17.79 12.76
CA VAL A 381 -13.63 19.11 13.37
C VAL A 381 -13.23 19.00 14.84
N ALA A 382 -12.41 19.96 15.32
CA ALA A 382 -12.01 20.07 16.72
C ALA A 382 -13.21 20.35 17.63
#